data_9e6e753353f3fb5c1cc5ad4efe0e7fc9
#
_entry.id   9e6e753353f3fb5c1cc5ad4efe0e7fc9
#
_cell.length_a   1.000
_cell.length_b   1.000
_cell.length_c   1.000
_cell.angle_alpha   90.00
_cell.angle_beta   90.00
_cell.angle_gamma   90.00
#
_symmetry.space_group_name_H-M   'P 1'
#
loop_
_entity.id
_entity.type
_entity.pdbx_description
1 polymer ?
#
loop_
_entity_poly.entity_id
_entity_poly.type
_entity_poly.pdbx_seq_one_letter_code
_entity_poly.pdbx_strand_id
1 'polypeptide(L)'
;MPRVSVIIPAYNAAATIAGTVESVIAQTVQDFEIICVDDGSTDATVAIVKKFGDRVRLIEQANSGPAAGRNNGARHSSGEYLAFLDADDVWMPQFLERSVGALDADPALSLAYCNCALADSEGVPIDTSLVGHGFDHAPLLNELLTRLWPIMPSATLVRRTAYDACGGYRDALKGASFRFEDTDFCIKMREQGPFAYIDEPLITWRFAWFPKQLKRLPDYSKALHVFEAYLQERYGVSAAPLVDARMRAPRSILATIGLKALRDGDRPRARAAFARAIKVDPYRLKNYLRWIRTWLPDRLAQSLSGKSSRRARSDRAYQE
;
A
#
# COMPACT_ATOMS: atom_id res chain seq x y z
N MET A 1 -13.80 26.42 -3.43
CA MET A 1 -13.86 24.98 -3.15
C MET A 1 -12.43 24.50 -3.15
N PRO A 2 -12.03 23.64 -2.22
CA PRO A 2 -10.65 23.12 -2.19
C PRO A 2 -10.37 22.33 -3.47
N ARG A 3 -9.12 22.33 -3.88
CA ARG A 3 -8.69 21.55 -5.05
C ARG A 3 -8.60 20.07 -4.77
N VAL A 4 -8.14 19.69 -3.58
CA VAL A 4 -7.97 18.31 -3.16
C VAL A 4 -8.79 18.04 -1.89
N SER A 5 -9.51 16.92 -1.86
CA SER A 5 -10.08 16.41 -0.63
C SER A 5 -9.26 15.19 -0.17
N VAL A 6 -8.64 15.33 1.00
CA VAL A 6 -7.89 14.25 1.64
C VAL A 6 -8.81 13.51 2.59
N ILE A 7 -9.02 12.22 2.34
CA ILE A 7 -9.93 11.36 3.09
C ILE A 7 -9.10 10.35 3.87
N ILE A 8 -9.27 10.36 5.19
CA ILE A 8 -8.53 9.51 6.14
C ILE A 8 -9.53 8.58 6.85
N PRO A 9 -9.73 7.33 6.40
CA PRO A 9 -10.49 6.36 7.16
C PRO A 9 -9.69 5.94 8.40
N ALA A 10 -10.28 6.03 9.59
CA ALA A 10 -9.61 5.73 10.85
C ALA A 10 -10.41 4.72 11.68
N TYR A 11 -9.72 3.72 12.22
CA TYR A 11 -10.27 2.76 13.17
C TYR A 11 -9.20 2.29 14.15
N ASN A 12 -9.33 2.66 15.41
CA ASN A 12 -8.37 2.35 16.49
C ASN A 12 -6.92 2.73 16.08
N ALA A 13 -6.75 3.98 15.65
CA ALA A 13 -5.52 4.55 15.11
C ALA A 13 -4.85 5.57 16.06
N ALA A 14 -5.16 5.55 17.37
CA ALA A 14 -4.66 6.53 18.34
C ALA A 14 -3.14 6.69 18.31
N ALA A 15 -2.38 5.64 18.00
CA ALA A 15 -0.93 5.69 17.98
C ALA A 15 -0.34 6.41 16.74
N THR A 16 -1.11 6.58 15.66
CA THR A 16 -0.58 6.98 14.35
C THR A 16 -1.29 8.19 13.75
N ILE A 17 -2.58 8.35 14.01
CA ILE A 17 -3.44 9.34 13.35
C ILE A 17 -2.92 10.78 13.45
N ALA A 18 -2.29 11.17 14.55
CA ALA A 18 -1.74 12.51 14.70
C ALA A 18 -0.65 12.78 13.65
N GLY A 19 0.34 11.89 13.51
CA GLY A 19 1.40 12.03 12.52
C GLY A 19 0.88 11.93 11.08
N THR A 20 -0.17 11.15 10.83
CA THR A 20 -0.84 11.09 9.53
C THR A 20 -1.46 12.44 9.18
N VAL A 21 -2.25 13.05 10.05
CA VAL A 21 -2.86 14.38 9.83
C VAL A 21 -1.79 15.47 9.69
N GLU A 22 -0.77 15.46 10.54
CA GLU A 22 0.35 16.41 10.47
C GLU A 22 1.07 16.34 9.13
N SER A 23 1.22 15.16 8.53
CA SER A 23 1.85 15.01 7.22
C SER A 23 1.02 15.62 6.08
N VAL A 24 -0.29 15.66 6.22
CA VAL A 24 -1.18 16.37 5.27
C VAL A 24 -1.05 17.88 5.46
N ILE A 25 -1.05 18.36 6.70
CA ILE A 25 -0.90 19.79 7.01
C ILE A 25 0.45 20.34 6.51
N ALA A 26 1.48 19.49 6.48
CA ALA A 26 2.83 19.84 6.03
C ALA A 26 3.02 19.79 4.49
N GLN A 27 1.98 19.54 3.71
CA GLN A 27 2.09 19.51 2.24
C GLN A 27 2.47 20.87 1.67
N THR A 28 3.24 20.90 0.57
CA THR A 28 3.62 22.14 -0.15
C THR A 28 2.43 22.81 -0.81
N VAL A 29 1.45 22.05 -1.30
CA VAL A 29 0.16 22.54 -1.78
C VAL A 29 -0.80 22.67 -0.61
N GLN A 30 -1.42 23.86 -0.42
CA GLN A 30 -2.30 24.14 0.71
C GLN A 30 -3.79 24.25 0.34
N ASP A 31 -4.14 24.10 -0.94
CA ASP A 31 -5.54 24.15 -1.41
C ASP A 31 -6.21 22.78 -1.27
N PHE A 32 -6.43 22.36 -0.02
CA PHE A 32 -7.07 21.09 0.32
C PHE A 32 -8.00 21.22 1.53
N GLU A 33 -8.91 20.24 1.66
CA GLU A 33 -9.65 19.93 2.87
C GLU A 33 -9.23 18.56 3.42
N ILE A 34 -9.34 18.36 4.74
CA ILE A 34 -9.07 17.09 5.40
C ILE A 34 -10.37 16.56 5.99
N ILE A 35 -10.75 15.35 5.62
CA ILE A 35 -11.92 14.65 6.14
C ILE A 35 -11.44 13.34 6.79
N CYS A 36 -11.53 13.28 8.11
CA CYS A 36 -11.29 12.05 8.85
C CYS A 36 -12.62 11.35 9.10
N VAL A 37 -12.71 10.10 8.65
CA VAL A 37 -13.90 9.25 8.88
C VAL A 37 -13.54 8.22 9.94
N ASP A 38 -14.03 8.42 11.16
CA ASP A 38 -13.89 7.44 12.24
C ASP A 38 -14.88 6.32 12.06
N ASP A 39 -14.39 5.11 11.90
CA ASP A 39 -15.17 3.89 11.64
C ASP A 39 -15.50 3.14 12.94
N GLY A 40 -15.93 3.88 13.96
CA GLY A 40 -16.36 3.34 15.26
C GLY A 40 -15.19 2.96 16.16
N SER A 41 -14.18 3.81 16.29
CA SER A 41 -13.04 3.59 17.19
C SER A 41 -13.47 3.51 18.64
N THR A 42 -12.77 2.64 19.39
CA THR A 42 -12.96 2.45 20.83
C THR A 42 -11.77 2.96 21.66
N ASP A 43 -10.74 3.47 21.00
CA ASP A 43 -9.54 4.05 21.61
C ASP A 43 -9.59 5.59 21.56
N ALA A 44 -8.46 6.25 21.79
CA ALA A 44 -8.38 7.71 21.81
C ALA A 44 -8.39 8.38 20.42
N THR A 45 -8.62 7.65 19.31
CA THR A 45 -8.57 8.17 17.94
C THR A 45 -9.39 9.44 17.76
N VAL A 46 -10.68 9.40 18.10
CA VAL A 46 -11.62 10.54 17.98
C VAL A 46 -11.13 11.75 18.80
N ALA A 47 -10.68 11.50 20.05
CA ALA A 47 -10.19 12.57 20.91
C ALA A 47 -8.93 13.24 20.35
N ILE A 48 -8.07 12.49 19.68
CA ILE A 48 -6.86 13.01 19.03
C ILE A 48 -7.24 13.85 17.79
N VAL A 49 -8.12 13.34 16.92
CA VAL A 49 -8.56 14.06 15.73
C VAL A 49 -9.24 15.38 16.10
N LYS A 50 -10.08 15.41 17.12
CA LYS A 50 -10.76 16.64 17.60
C LYS A 50 -9.78 17.74 18.03
N LYS A 51 -8.53 17.42 18.40
CA LYS A 51 -7.52 18.44 18.75
C LYS A 51 -7.05 19.29 17.56
N PHE A 52 -7.26 18.82 16.32
CA PHE A 52 -6.91 19.57 15.11
C PHE A 52 -7.95 20.67 14.78
N GLY A 53 -9.08 20.71 15.50
CA GLY A 53 -10.11 21.74 15.35
C GLY A 53 -10.65 21.83 13.91
N ASP A 54 -10.82 23.06 13.42
CA ASP A 54 -11.39 23.32 12.10
C ASP A 54 -10.52 22.87 10.92
N ARG A 55 -9.28 22.41 11.17
CA ARG A 55 -8.41 21.87 10.12
C ARG A 55 -8.83 20.50 9.64
N VAL A 56 -9.59 19.74 10.44
CA VAL A 56 -10.02 18.39 10.12
C VAL A 56 -11.51 18.25 10.38
N ARG A 57 -12.26 18.01 9.32
CA ARG A 57 -13.66 17.63 9.44
C ARG A 57 -13.76 16.18 9.87
N LEU A 58 -14.24 15.94 11.09
CA LEU A 58 -14.48 14.59 11.60
C LEU A 58 -15.89 14.11 11.26
N ILE A 59 -15.99 12.90 10.73
CA ILE A 59 -17.24 12.16 10.51
C ILE A 59 -17.14 10.87 11.30
N GLU A 60 -18.12 10.62 12.18
CA GLU A 60 -18.18 9.39 12.96
C GLU A 60 -19.25 8.46 12.37
N GLN A 61 -18.94 7.17 12.19
CA GLN A 61 -19.87 6.15 11.68
C GLN A 61 -19.74 4.84 12.45
N ALA A 62 -20.76 3.97 12.32
CA ALA A 62 -20.66 2.60 12.78
C ALA A 62 -19.62 1.83 11.93
N ASN A 63 -18.86 0.92 12.56
CA ASN A 63 -17.79 0.17 11.88
C ASN A 63 -18.34 -0.58 10.65
N SER A 64 -17.90 -0.15 9.48
CA SER A 64 -18.33 -0.65 8.17
C SER A 64 -17.14 -0.99 7.25
N GLY A 65 -15.92 -0.81 7.76
CA GLY A 65 -14.66 -1.10 7.05
C GLY A 65 -14.11 0.07 6.22
N PRO A 66 -12.83 -0.03 5.80
CA PRO A 66 -12.11 1.09 5.18
C PRO A 66 -12.71 1.55 3.85
N ALA A 67 -13.27 0.64 3.04
CA ALA A 67 -13.94 1.00 1.78
C ALA A 67 -15.16 1.91 2.03
N ALA A 68 -16.00 1.56 3.01
CA ALA A 68 -17.16 2.37 3.40
C ALA A 68 -16.71 3.73 3.96
N GLY A 69 -15.65 3.77 4.77
CA GLY A 69 -15.07 5.01 5.29
C GLY A 69 -14.58 5.92 4.17
N ARG A 70 -13.85 5.39 3.18
CA ARG A 70 -13.39 6.15 2.00
C ARG A 70 -14.57 6.69 1.18
N ASN A 71 -15.57 5.87 0.91
CA ASN A 71 -16.78 6.29 0.20
C ASN A 71 -17.56 7.36 0.97
N ASN A 72 -17.67 7.22 2.30
CA ASN A 72 -18.36 8.19 3.14
C ASN A 72 -17.64 9.54 3.12
N GLY A 73 -16.32 9.54 3.27
CA GLY A 73 -15.50 10.76 3.14
C GLY A 73 -15.65 11.41 1.77
N ALA A 74 -15.63 10.64 0.68
CA ALA A 74 -15.80 11.15 -0.67
C ALA A 74 -17.17 11.82 -0.87
N ARG A 75 -18.25 11.26 -0.35
CA ARG A 75 -19.59 11.88 -0.40
C ARG A 75 -19.69 13.23 0.32
N HIS A 76 -18.87 13.43 1.35
CA HIS A 76 -18.86 14.64 2.16
C HIS A 76 -17.76 15.64 1.75
N SER A 77 -17.09 15.40 0.63
CA SER A 77 -15.98 16.17 0.13
C SER A 77 -16.35 16.94 -1.13
N SER A 78 -15.58 18.01 -1.45
CA SER A 78 -15.90 18.93 -2.54
C SER A 78 -14.75 19.17 -3.54
N GLY A 79 -13.55 18.64 -3.28
CA GLY A 79 -12.36 18.83 -4.11
C GLY A 79 -12.49 18.21 -5.51
N GLU A 80 -11.79 18.78 -6.47
CA GLU A 80 -11.65 18.26 -7.84
C GLU A 80 -10.95 16.90 -7.87
N TYR A 81 -9.99 16.73 -6.97
CA TYR A 81 -9.25 15.50 -6.76
C TYR A 81 -9.56 14.88 -5.41
N LEU A 82 -9.52 13.55 -5.33
CA LEU A 82 -9.65 12.80 -4.10
C LEU A 82 -8.32 12.08 -3.79
N ALA A 83 -7.85 12.23 -2.58
CA ALA A 83 -6.70 11.49 -2.06
C ALA A 83 -7.15 10.64 -0.87
N PHE A 84 -6.73 9.39 -0.82
CA PHE A 84 -7.06 8.47 0.26
C PHE A 84 -5.80 8.15 1.04
N LEU A 85 -5.79 8.46 2.33
CA LEU A 85 -4.63 8.24 3.19
C LEU A 85 -5.03 7.37 4.38
N ASP A 86 -4.42 6.20 4.50
CA ASP A 86 -4.67 5.32 5.64
C ASP A 86 -4.09 5.94 6.93
N ALA A 87 -4.79 5.73 8.05
CA ALA A 87 -4.52 6.42 9.32
C ALA A 87 -3.19 6.05 10.00
N ASP A 88 -2.42 5.18 9.39
CA ASP A 88 -1.09 4.74 9.84
C ASP A 88 0.04 5.05 8.86
N ASP A 89 -0.27 5.71 7.71
CA ASP A 89 0.70 6.13 6.72
C ASP A 89 1.06 7.62 6.85
N VAL A 90 2.17 8.02 6.23
CA VAL A 90 2.70 9.39 6.28
C VAL A 90 3.12 9.83 4.88
N TRP A 91 2.69 11.01 4.45
CA TRP A 91 3.10 11.62 3.19
C TRP A 91 4.38 12.44 3.33
N MET A 92 5.20 12.43 2.27
CA MET A 92 6.25 13.42 2.07
C MET A 92 5.64 14.77 1.66
N PRO A 93 6.30 15.90 1.98
CA PRO A 93 5.72 17.23 1.74
C PRO A 93 5.29 17.52 0.28
N GLN A 94 5.90 16.85 -0.69
CA GLN A 94 5.65 17.07 -2.11
C GLN A 94 4.60 16.12 -2.72
N PHE A 95 3.95 15.25 -1.93
CA PHE A 95 3.02 14.25 -2.48
C PHE A 95 1.88 14.90 -3.28
N LEU A 96 1.19 15.89 -2.71
CA LEU A 96 0.09 16.58 -3.40
C LEU A 96 0.60 17.36 -4.61
N GLU A 97 1.72 18.06 -4.50
CA GLU A 97 2.31 18.85 -5.58
C GLU A 97 2.59 17.97 -6.82
N ARG A 98 3.28 16.83 -6.60
CA ARG A 98 3.63 15.93 -7.70
C ARG A 98 2.41 15.23 -8.29
N SER A 99 1.48 14.80 -7.45
CA SER A 99 0.29 14.07 -7.88
C SER A 99 -0.70 14.97 -8.62
N VAL A 100 -0.94 16.19 -8.12
CA VAL A 100 -1.78 17.18 -8.78
C VAL A 100 -1.15 17.60 -10.11
N GLY A 101 0.16 17.90 -10.11
CA GLY A 101 0.86 18.29 -11.35
C GLY A 101 0.79 17.20 -12.43
N ALA A 102 0.87 15.91 -12.04
CA ALA A 102 0.72 14.82 -13.00
C ALA A 102 -0.69 14.74 -13.61
N LEU A 103 -1.75 14.90 -12.79
CA LEU A 103 -3.13 14.85 -13.29
C LEU A 103 -3.51 16.10 -14.10
N ASP A 104 -2.92 17.27 -13.77
CA ASP A 104 -3.15 18.52 -14.53
C ASP A 104 -2.52 18.45 -15.92
N ALA A 105 -1.37 17.79 -16.03
CA ALA A 105 -0.64 17.70 -17.30
C ALA A 105 -1.39 16.89 -18.36
N ASP A 106 -2.26 15.96 -17.95
CA ASP A 106 -3.04 15.13 -18.88
C ASP A 106 -4.46 14.88 -18.34
N PRO A 107 -5.48 15.56 -18.91
CA PRO A 107 -6.88 15.36 -18.52
C PRO A 107 -7.43 13.96 -18.75
N ALA A 108 -6.80 13.13 -19.57
CA ALA A 108 -7.22 11.75 -19.80
C ALA A 108 -6.88 10.82 -18.63
N LEU A 109 -5.94 11.23 -17.77
CA LEU A 109 -5.55 10.44 -16.60
C LEU A 109 -6.67 10.38 -15.57
N SER A 110 -6.99 9.16 -15.12
CA SER A 110 -7.96 8.92 -14.06
C SER A 110 -7.33 8.93 -12.67
N LEU A 111 -6.06 8.51 -12.57
CA LEU A 111 -5.33 8.32 -11.33
C LEU A 111 -3.83 8.60 -11.51
N ALA A 112 -3.22 9.28 -10.53
CA ALA A 112 -1.77 9.31 -10.34
C ALA A 112 -1.40 8.52 -9.09
N TYR A 113 -0.29 7.76 -9.15
CA TYR A 113 0.25 7.06 -7.98
C TYR A 113 1.76 7.18 -7.93
N CYS A 114 2.31 7.11 -6.71
CA CYS A 114 3.74 7.25 -6.48
C CYS A 114 4.36 5.96 -5.93
N ASN A 115 5.69 5.95 -5.96
CA ASN A 115 6.48 4.98 -5.22
C ASN A 115 6.35 5.22 -3.71
N CYS A 116 6.71 4.23 -2.89
CA CYS A 116 6.65 4.36 -1.44
C CYS A 116 7.91 3.87 -0.75
N ALA A 117 8.23 4.53 0.36
CA ALA A 117 9.18 4.02 1.33
C ALA A 117 8.46 3.07 2.30
N LEU A 118 9.15 2.02 2.70
CA LEU A 118 8.66 1.05 3.67
C LEU A 118 9.24 1.34 5.04
N ALA A 119 8.40 1.46 6.06
CA ALA A 119 8.80 1.55 7.46
C ALA A 119 8.23 0.40 8.29
N ASP A 120 8.84 0.10 9.44
CA ASP A 120 8.26 -0.83 10.41
C ASP A 120 7.11 -0.19 11.19
N SER A 121 6.51 -0.95 12.13
CA SER A 121 5.40 -0.48 12.96
C SER A 121 5.74 0.73 13.85
N GLU A 122 7.02 0.97 14.08
CA GLU A 122 7.53 2.10 14.87
C GLU A 122 7.91 3.30 13.99
N GLY A 123 7.75 3.17 12.66
CA GLY A 123 8.08 4.21 11.69
C GLY A 123 9.55 4.25 11.29
N VAL A 124 10.36 3.25 11.70
CA VAL A 124 11.77 3.18 11.30
C VAL A 124 11.87 2.74 9.84
N PRO A 125 12.56 3.49 8.96
CA PRO A 125 12.67 3.14 7.55
C PRO A 125 13.30 1.76 7.33
N ILE A 126 12.69 0.95 6.47
CA ILE A 126 13.18 -0.39 6.11
C ILE A 126 13.75 -0.39 4.69
N ASP A 127 13.05 0.25 3.76
CA ASP A 127 13.44 0.40 2.36
C ASP A 127 12.91 1.71 1.80
N THR A 128 13.64 2.31 0.85
CA THR A 128 13.27 3.58 0.22
C THR A 128 12.53 3.41 -1.10
N SER A 129 12.30 2.18 -1.53
CA SER A 129 11.53 1.90 -2.75
C SER A 129 10.87 0.53 -2.63
N LEU A 130 9.53 0.52 -2.55
CA LEU A 130 8.76 -0.71 -2.59
C LEU A 130 8.54 -1.20 -4.02
N VAL A 131 8.45 -0.28 -4.96
CA VAL A 131 8.28 -0.56 -6.39
C VAL A 131 9.64 -0.97 -6.94
N GLY A 132 9.96 -2.24 -6.78
CA GLY A 132 11.13 -2.85 -7.39
C GLY A 132 10.77 -3.55 -8.70
N HIS A 133 11.75 -3.67 -9.57
CA HIS A 133 11.82 -4.48 -10.78
C HIS A 133 10.50 -4.93 -11.42
N GLY A 134 10.07 -4.23 -12.47
CA GLY A 134 8.90 -4.56 -13.28
C GLY A 134 7.61 -3.84 -12.91
N PHE A 135 7.70 -2.78 -12.09
CA PHE A 135 6.62 -1.84 -11.77
C PHE A 135 7.07 -0.40 -12.01
N ASP A 136 7.86 -0.19 -13.04
CA ASP A 136 8.51 1.06 -13.42
C ASP A 136 7.69 1.89 -14.43
N HIS A 137 6.47 1.45 -14.69
CA HIS A 137 5.51 2.11 -15.58
C HIS A 137 4.09 2.03 -15.01
N ALA A 138 3.18 2.83 -15.55
CA ALA A 138 1.76 2.74 -15.20
C ALA A 138 1.12 1.47 -15.82
N PRO A 139 0.33 0.68 -15.05
CA PRO A 139 -0.19 -0.59 -15.51
C PRO A 139 -1.26 -0.46 -16.60
N LEU A 140 -1.28 -1.38 -17.54
CA LEU A 140 -2.40 -1.59 -18.42
C LEU A 140 -3.51 -2.38 -17.69
N LEU A 141 -4.73 -2.36 -18.21
CA LEU A 141 -5.86 -3.07 -17.58
C LEU A 141 -5.60 -4.57 -17.43
N ASN A 142 -5.07 -5.23 -18.47
CA ASN A 142 -4.74 -6.64 -18.43
C ASN A 142 -3.65 -6.98 -17.41
N GLU A 143 -2.74 -6.07 -17.12
CA GLU A 143 -1.72 -6.27 -16.09
C GLU A 143 -2.35 -6.22 -14.69
N LEU A 144 -3.28 -5.29 -14.43
CA LEU A 144 -4.03 -5.24 -13.18
C LEU A 144 -4.91 -6.48 -12.97
N LEU A 145 -5.42 -7.07 -14.04
CA LEU A 145 -6.25 -8.27 -13.98
C LEU A 145 -5.44 -9.56 -13.75
N THR A 146 -4.15 -9.56 -14.09
CA THR A 146 -3.30 -10.77 -14.06
C THR A 146 -2.17 -10.72 -13.04
N ARG A 147 -1.81 -9.54 -12.54
CA ARG A 147 -0.74 -9.31 -11.56
C ARG A 147 -1.22 -8.43 -10.42
N LEU A 148 -0.78 -8.73 -9.21
CA LEU A 148 -0.93 -7.80 -8.10
C LEU A 148 0.03 -6.63 -8.28
N TRP A 149 -0.51 -5.46 -8.58
CA TRP A 149 0.24 -4.22 -8.68
C TRP A 149 0.33 -3.55 -7.29
N PRO A 150 1.49 -3.02 -6.87
CA PRO A 150 1.68 -2.44 -5.53
C PRO A 150 1.11 -1.01 -5.45
N ILE A 151 -0.13 -0.80 -5.87
CA ILE A 151 -0.83 0.48 -5.74
C ILE A 151 -1.63 0.44 -4.44
N MET A 152 -1.27 1.30 -3.51
CA MET A 152 -1.96 1.45 -2.23
C MET A 152 -2.80 2.72 -2.23
N PRO A 153 -3.94 2.76 -1.53
CA PRO A 153 -4.76 3.96 -1.43
C PRO A 153 -3.97 5.20 -1.03
N SER A 154 -3.10 5.07 -0.02
CA SER A 154 -2.25 6.16 0.48
C SER A 154 -1.27 6.72 -0.55
N ALA A 155 -0.98 5.98 -1.62
CA ALA A 155 -0.07 6.41 -2.69
C ALA A 155 -0.81 7.06 -3.87
N THR A 156 -2.14 7.25 -3.80
CA THR A 156 -2.96 7.64 -4.95
C THR A 156 -3.61 9.01 -4.79
N LEU A 157 -3.66 9.74 -5.91
CA LEU A 157 -4.56 10.86 -6.13
C LEU A 157 -5.45 10.52 -7.34
N VAL A 158 -6.76 10.68 -7.20
CA VAL A 158 -7.71 10.30 -8.25
C VAL A 158 -8.53 11.50 -8.70
N ARG A 159 -8.88 11.55 -9.98
CA ARG A 159 -9.81 12.53 -10.52
C ARG A 159 -11.22 12.21 -10.02
N ARG A 160 -11.92 13.18 -9.42
CA ARG A 160 -13.29 12.99 -8.89
C ARG A 160 -14.25 12.47 -9.94
N THR A 161 -14.24 13.01 -11.15
CA THR A 161 -15.14 12.55 -12.22
C THR A 161 -14.94 11.08 -12.56
N ALA A 162 -13.71 10.58 -12.53
CA ALA A 162 -13.39 9.17 -12.74
C ALA A 162 -13.82 8.31 -11.54
N TYR A 163 -13.62 8.81 -10.31
CA TYR A 163 -14.09 8.17 -9.08
C TYR A 163 -15.62 8.00 -9.06
N ASP A 164 -16.35 9.06 -9.41
CA ASP A 164 -17.81 9.06 -9.46
C ASP A 164 -18.32 8.11 -10.55
N ALA A 165 -17.70 8.15 -11.73
CA ALA A 165 -18.06 7.28 -12.86
C ALA A 165 -17.81 5.78 -12.56
N CYS A 166 -16.74 5.44 -11.82
CA CYS A 166 -16.47 4.06 -11.43
C CYS A 166 -17.33 3.59 -10.23
N GLY A 167 -18.04 4.50 -9.55
CA GLY A 167 -18.89 4.20 -8.38
C GLY A 167 -18.09 3.99 -7.09
N GLY A 168 -16.87 4.53 -6.99
CA GLY A 168 -16.04 4.48 -5.79
C GLY A 168 -15.55 3.09 -5.41
N TYR A 169 -15.18 2.92 -4.14
CA TYR A 169 -14.79 1.61 -3.59
C TYR A 169 -16.01 0.69 -3.48
N ARG A 170 -15.85 -0.59 -3.74
CA ARG A 170 -16.91 -1.56 -3.50
C ARG A 170 -17.10 -1.76 -2.01
N ASP A 171 -18.32 -1.50 -1.54
CA ASP A 171 -18.68 -1.76 -0.15
C ASP A 171 -18.67 -3.25 0.15
N ALA A 172 -18.48 -3.58 1.43
CA ALA A 172 -18.53 -4.96 1.88
C ALA A 172 -19.84 -5.61 1.46
N LEU A 173 -19.76 -6.82 0.92
CA LEU A 173 -20.95 -7.66 0.82
C LEU A 173 -21.51 -7.91 2.21
N LYS A 174 -22.85 -7.92 2.34
CA LYS A 174 -23.50 -8.12 3.62
C LYS A 174 -22.84 -9.27 4.41
N GLY A 175 -22.11 -8.92 5.48
CA GLY A 175 -21.49 -9.84 6.41
C GLY A 175 -20.06 -10.34 6.08
N ALA A 176 -19.40 -9.85 5.04
CA ALA A 176 -17.98 -10.15 4.78
C ALA A 176 -17.23 -8.86 4.39
N SER A 177 -16.10 -8.58 5.03
CA SER A 177 -15.19 -7.54 4.54
C SER A 177 -14.66 -7.94 3.17
N PHE A 178 -14.87 -7.09 2.15
CA PHE A 178 -14.25 -7.28 0.85
C PHE A 178 -12.76 -6.98 0.97
N ARG A 179 -11.91 -7.97 0.70
CA ARG A 179 -10.45 -7.92 0.97
C ARG A 179 -9.60 -7.55 -0.24
N PHE A 180 -10.25 -7.30 -1.36
CA PHE A 180 -9.64 -6.91 -2.62
C PHE A 180 -10.09 -5.52 -3.05
N GLU A 181 -10.56 -4.71 -2.10
CA GLU A 181 -11.13 -3.38 -2.34
C GLU A 181 -10.16 -2.47 -3.09
N ASP A 182 -8.86 -2.55 -2.77
CA ASP A 182 -7.83 -1.73 -3.42
C ASP A 182 -7.57 -2.20 -4.85
N THR A 183 -7.50 -3.52 -5.06
CA THR A 183 -7.30 -4.11 -6.39
C THR A 183 -8.52 -3.87 -7.29
N ASP A 184 -9.75 -4.10 -6.77
CA ASP A 184 -11.00 -3.82 -7.47
C ASP A 184 -11.10 -2.34 -7.85
N PHE A 185 -10.75 -1.46 -6.92
CA PHE A 185 -10.78 -0.02 -7.17
C PHE A 185 -9.80 0.37 -8.27
N CYS A 186 -8.56 -0.12 -8.24
CA CYS A 186 -7.58 0.15 -9.31
C CYS A 186 -8.07 -0.36 -10.68
N ILE A 187 -8.67 -1.54 -10.74
CA ILE A 187 -9.25 -2.07 -11.99
C ILE A 187 -10.34 -1.13 -12.52
N LYS A 188 -11.30 -0.75 -11.67
CA LYS A 188 -12.39 0.15 -12.02
C LYS A 188 -11.91 1.54 -12.44
N MET A 189 -10.92 2.09 -11.75
CA MET A 189 -10.31 3.37 -12.10
C MET A 189 -9.57 3.29 -13.44
N ARG A 190 -8.91 2.17 -13.74
CA ARG A 190 -8.20 1.97 -15.02
C ARG A 190 -9.15 1.87 -16.22
N GLU A 191 -10.40 1.47 -15.99
CA GLU A 191 -11.46 1.53 -17.02
C GLU A 191 -11.87 2.98 -17.35
N GLN A 192 -11.71 3.91 -16.39
CA GLN A 192 -12.05 5.32 -16.57
C GLN A 192 -10.95 6.14 -17.30
N GLY A 193 -9.73 5.63 -17.31
CA GLY A 193 -8.60 6.28 -17.98
C GLY A 193 -7.25 5.69 -17.60
N PRO A 194 -6.18 6.11 -18.29
CA PRO A 194 -4.83 5.70 -17.94
C PRO A 194 -4.40 6.25 -16.58
N PHE A 195 -3.31 5.68 -16.03
CA PHE A 195 -2.69 6.12 -14.79
C PHE A 195 -1.39 6.86 -15.09
N ALA A 196 -0.98 7.76 -14.21
CA ALA A 196 0.38 8.27 -14.12
C ALA A 196 1.15 7.54 -13.02
N TYR A 197 2.39 7.17 -13.28
CA TYR A 197 3.33 6.68 -12.27
C TYR A 197 4.39 7.74 -11.98
N ILE A 198 4.59 8.04 -10.69
CA ILE A 198 5.59 8.97 -10.18
C ILE A 198 6.66 8.15 -9.47
N ASP A 199 7.84 8.04 -10.08
CA ASP A 199 8.96 7.27 -9.52
C ASP A 199 9.71 8.05 -8.42
N GLU A 200 8.95 8.57 -7.47
CA GLU A 200 9.46 9.22 -6.26
C GLU A 200 8.79 8.55 -5.04
N PRO A 201 9.54 8.22 -3.97
CA PRO A 201 8.97 7.65 -2.75
C PRO A 201 8.30 8.74 -1.91
N LEU A 202 7.08 9.13 -2.28
CA LEU A 202 6.35 10.25 -1.69
C LEU A 202 5.47 9.87 -0.51
N ILE A 203 5.43 8.60 -0.14
CA ILE A 203 4.77 8.10 1.06
C ILE A 203 5.68 7.20 1.87
N THR A 204 5.46 7.17 3.17
CA THR A 204 6.01 6.14 4.07
C THR A 204 4.88 5.20 4.47
N TRP A 205 4.92 3.99 3.92
CA TRP A 205 4.00 2.93 4.31
C TRP A 205 4.51 2.24 5.57
N ARG A 206 3.75 2.35 6.67
CA ARG A 206 4.03 1.63 7.90
C ARG A 206 3.51 0.21 7.80
N PHE A 207 4.42 -0.71 7.61
CA PHE A 207 4.11 -2.13 7.56
C PHE A 207 3.82 -2.66 8.98
N ALA A 208 2.60 -2.42 9.45
CA ALA A 208 2.09 -3.02 10.68
C ALA A 208 1.87 -4.52 10.46
N TRP A 209 2.65 -5.29 11.18
CA TRP A 209 2.85 -6.71 10.92
C TRP A 209 1.63 -7.62 11.11
N PHE A 210 1.51 -8.57 10.26
CA PHE A 210 0.74 -9.73 9.87
C PHE A 210 -0.05 -10.59 10.89
N PRO A 211 0.09 -10.58 12.21
CA PRO A 211 -0.66 -11.51 13.05
C PRO A 211 -2.19 -11.30 13.01
N LYS A 212 -2.63 -10.05 12.77
CA LYS A 212 -4.06 -9.74 12.70
C LYS A 212 -4.72 -10.27 11.42
N GLN A 213 -3.98 -10.33 10.30
CA GLN A 213 -4.53 -10.79 9.01
C GLN A 213 -4.63 -12.31 8.93
N LEU A 214 -3.71 -13.08 9.53
CA LEU A 214 -3.77 -14.55 9.55
C LEU A 214 -4.98 -15.10 10.32
N LYS A 215 -5.43 -14.39 11.36
CA LYS A 215 -6.64 -14.79 12.13
C LYS A 215 -7.94 -14.64 11.32
N ARG A 216 -7.91 -14.00 10.15
CA ARG A 216 -9.06 -13.68 9.30
C ARG A 216 -9.13 -14.51 8.02
N LEU A 217 -8.40 -15.62 7.93
CA LEU A 217 -8.40 -16.53 6.76
C LEU A 217 -9.79 -17.03 6.33
N PRO A 218 -10.75 -17.32 7.24
CA PRO A 218 -12.11 -17.72 6.82
C PRO A 218 -12.85 -16.64 6.04
N ASP A 219 -12.65 -15.35 6.40
CA ASP A 219 -13.27 -14.22 5.68
C ASP A 219 -12.64 -14.03 4.30
N TYR A 220 -11.39 -14.45 4.14
CA TYR A 220 -10.65 -14.35 2.88
C TYR A 220 -11.23 -15.27 1.80
N SER A 221 -11.67 -16.48 2.17
CA SER A 221 -12.25 -17.41 1.19
C SER A 221 -13.57 -16.92 0.62
N LYS A 222 -14.41 -16.30 1.44
CA LYS A 222 -15.69 -15.71 0.99
C LYS A 222 -15.45 -14.51 0.06
N ALA A 223 -14.55 -13.60 0.45
CA ALA A 223 -14.19 -12.45 -0.36
C ALA A 223 -13.61 -12.88 -1.71
N LEU A 224 -12.80 -13.95 -1.71
CA LEU A 224 -12.22 -14.52 -2.91
C LEU A 224 -13.28 -15.02 -3.89
N HIS A 225 -14.25 -15.80 -3.43
CA HIS A 225 -15.31 -16.32 -4.31
C HIS A 225 -16.09 -15.21 -5.01
N VAL A 226 -16.33 -14.12 -4.29
CA VAL A 226 -17.04 -12.96 -4.86
C VAL A 226 -16.19 -12.22 -5.87
N PHE A 227 -14.91 -12.02 -5.55
CA PHE A 227 -13.99 -11.37 -6.46
C PHE A 227 -13.73 -12.22 -7.71
N GLU A 228 -13.62 -13.55 -7.54
CA GLU A 228 -13.52 -14.51 -8.65
C GLU A 228 -14.75 -14.43 -9.55
N ALA A 229 -15.97 -14.51 -8.99
CA ALA A 229 -17.21 -14.42 -9.76
C ALA A 229 -17.30 -13.10 -10.54
N TYR A 230 -16.94 -11.98 -9.88
CA TYR A 230 -16.94 -10.67 -10.53
C TYR A 230 -15.94 -10.58 -11.69
N LEU A 231 -14.69 -11.04 -11.51
CA LEU A 231 -13.68 -11.00 -12.56
C LEU A 231 -14.06 -11.94 -13.72
N GLN A 232 -14.60 -13.11 -13.40
CA GLN A 232 -15.04 -14.06 -14.41
C GLN A 232 -16.23 -13.53 -15.24
N GLU A 233 -17.23 -12.96 -14.57
CA GLU A 233 -18.43 -12.39 -15.22
C GLU A 233 -18.07 -11.19 -16.10
N ARG A 234 -17.25 -10.27 -15.58
CA ARG A 234 -16.99 -9.00 -16.26
C ARG A 234 -15.86 -9.07 -17.29
N TYR A 235 -14.81 -9.85 -17.04
CA TYR A 235 -13.58 -9.87 -17.84
C TYR A 235 -13.23 -11.26 -18.38
N GLY A 236 -13.93 -12.29 -17.98
CA GLY A 236 -13.61 -13.68 -18.39
C GLY A 236 -12.28 -14.19 -17.82
N VAL A 237 -11.77 -13.60 -16.72
CA VAL A 237 -10.47 -13.94 -16.13
C VAL A 237 -10.63 -14.49 -14.71
N SER A 238 -9.67 -15.36 -14.31
CA SER A 238 -9.61 -15.90 -12.96
C SER A 238 -8.90 -14.94 -12.00
N ALA A 239 -9.39 -14.85 -10.76
CA ALA A 239 -8.71 -14.15 -9.67
C ALA A 239 -7.51 -14.92 -9.11
N ALA A 240 -7.31 -16.19 -9.46
CA ALA A 240 -6.27 -17.04 -8.87
C ALA A 240 -4.85 -16.44 -8.96
N PRO A 241 -4.39 -15.82 -10.06
CA PRO A 241 -3.08 -15.18 -10.10
C PRO A 241 -2.93 -14.03 -9.11
N LEU A 242 -3.97 -13.20 -8.95
CA LEU A 242 -3.99 -12.06 -8.02
C LEU A 242 -3.95 -12.53 -6.56
N VAL A 243 -4.72 -13.57 -6.26
CA VAL A 243 -4.77 -14.19 -4.92
C VAL A 243 -3.43 -14.78 -4.56
N ASP A 244 -2.84 -15.58 -5.45
CA ASP A 244 -1.55 -16.19 -5.22
C ASP A 244 -0.44 -15.13 -5.04
N ALA A 245 -0.45 -14.07 -5.84
CA ALA A 245 0.45 -12.93 -5.69
C ALA A 245 0.26 -12.23 -4.33
N ARG A 246 -1.00 -11.98 -3.91
CA ARG A 246 -1.31 -11.36 -2.62
C ARG A 246 -0.89 -12.22 -1.43
N MET A 247 -1.06 -13.53 -1.53
CA MET A 247 -0.61 -14.48 -0.48
C MET A 247 0.92 -14.58 -0.40
N ARG A 248 1.62 -14.30 -1.51
CA ARG A 248 3.10 -14.31 -1.54
C ARG A 248 3.73 -12.98 -1.13
N ALA A 249 3.05 -11.85 -1.32
CA ALA A 249 3.60 -10.51 -1.08
C ALA A 249 4.20 -10.32 0.34
N PRO A 250 3.50 -10.68 1.44
CA PRO A 250 4.07 -10.56 2.79
C PRO A 250 5.33 -11.40 2.99
N ARG A 251 5.39 -12.57 2.36
CA ARG A 251 6.55 -13.46 2.43
C ARG A 251 7.79 -12.85 1.75
N SER A 252 7.56 -12.13 0.65
CA SER A 252 8.63 -11.45 -0.09
C SER A 252 9.12 -10.22 0.68
N ILE A 253 8.23 -9.44 1.26
CA ILE A 253 8.55 -8.24 2.04
C ILE A 253 9.43 -8.60 3.24
N LEU A 254 9.04 -9.59 4.06
CA LEU A 254 9.84 -10.01 5.21
C LEU A 254 11.22 -10.53 4.81
N ALA A 255 11.29 -11.27 3.69
CA ALA A 255 12.57 -11.73 3.16
C ALA A 255 13.44 -10.56 2.67
N THR A 256 12.86 -9.54 2.06
CA THR A 256 13.54 -8.33 1.61
C THR A 256 14.08 -7.53 2.79
N ILE A 257 13.25 -7.31 3.82
CA ILE A 257 13.66 -6.68 5.08
C ILE A 257 14.88 -7.39 5.68
N GLY A 258 14.80 -8.72 5.79
CA GLY A 258 15.90 -9.51 6.35
C GLY A 258 17.18 -9.44 5.50
N LEU A 259 17.06 -9.44 4.18
CA LEU A 259 18.21 -9.34 3.26
C LEU A 259 18.84 -7.93 3.30
N LYS A 260 18.02 -6.88 3.41
CA LYS A 260 18.53 -5.51 3.57
C LYS A 260 19.27 -5.37 4.90
N ALA A 261 18.66 -5.76 6.01
CA ALA A 261 19.30 -5.73 7.33
C ALA A 261 20.62 -6.49 7.37
N LEU A 262 20.73 -7.64 6.66
CA LEU A 262 22.02 -8.34 6.51
C LEU A 262 23.07 -7.54 5.72
N ARG A 263 22.66 -6.82 4.68
CA ARG A 263 23.57 -5.96 3.90
C ARG A 263 24.07 -4.77 4.73
N ASP A 264 23.18 -4.21 5.56
CA ASP A 264 23.47 -3.08 6.44
C ASP A 264 24.24 -3.50 7.72
N GLY A 265 24.53 -4.79 7.90
CA GLY A 265 25.21 -5.34 9.07
C GLY A 265 24.33 -5.52 10.31
N ASP A 266 23.04 -5.17 10.23
CA ASP A 266 22.08 -5.31 11.33
C ASP A 266 21.55 -6.75 11.43
N ARG A 267 22.37 -7.59 12.03
CA ARG A 267 22.06 -9.01 12.22
C ARG A 267 20.86 -9.29 13.14
N PRO A 268 20.67 -8.58 14.27
CA PRO A 268 19.47 -8.73 15.10
C PRO A 268 18.19 -8.50 14.32
N ARG A 269 18.13 -7.43 13.55
CA ARG A 269 16.96 -7.08 12.70
C ARG A 269 16.74 -8.12 11.59
N ALA A 270 17.80 -8.54 10.91
CA ALA A 270 17.74 -9.62 9.91
C ALA A 270 17.18 -10.91 10.50
N ARG A 271 17.63 -11.28 11.69
CA ARG A 271 17.19 -12.47 12.43
C ARG A 271 15.71 -12.41 12.75
N ALA A 272 15.24 -11.30 13.28
CA ALA A 272 13.84 -11.07 13.57
C ALA A 272 12.96 -11.15 12.31
N ALA A 273 13.39 -10.55 11.20
CA ALA A 273 12.66 -10.58 9.93
C ALA A 273 12.56 -12.00 9.35
N PHE A 274 13.66 -12.75 9.33
CA PHE A 274 13.63 -14.13 8.82
C PHE A 274 12.89 -15.11 9.75
N ALA A 275 12.99 -14.95 11.07
CA ALA A 275 12.19 -15.73 12.02
C ALA A 275 10.69 -15.52 11.80
N ARG A 276 10.29 -14.28 11.50
CA ARG A 276 8.93 -13.94 11.14
C ARG A 276 8.54 -14.54 9.77
N ALA A 277 9.43 -14.45 8.76
CA ALA A 277 9.19 -15.06 7.45
C ALA A 277 9.00 -16.59 7.54
N ILE A 278 9.71 -17.27 8.45
CA ILE A 278 9.52 -18.69 8.74
C ILE A 278 8.14 -18.95 9.35
N LYS A 279 7.69 -18.13 10.31
CA LYS A 279 6.34 -18.27 10.89
C LYS A 279 5.21 -18.12 9.87
N VAL A 280 5.41 -17.28 8.87
CA VAL A 280 4.45 -17.04 7.78
C VAL A 280 4.48 -18.18 6.75
N ASP A 281 5.66 -18.72 6.48
CA ASP A 281 5.85 -19.80 5.50
C ASP A 281 6.87 -20.82 6.02
N PRO A 282 6.42 -21.75 6.88
CA PRO A 282 7.29 -22.72 7.50
C PRO A 282 7.87 -23.77 6.52
N TYR A 283 7.28 -23.89 5.33
CA TYR A 283 7.75 -24.85 4.32
C TYR A 283 8.81 -24.28 3.38
N ARG A 284 9.13 -22.98 3.47
CA ARG A 284 10.12 -22.35 2.61
C ARG A 284 11.54 -22.48 3.17
N LEU A 285 12.23 -23.52 2.79
CA LEU A 285 13.61 -23.82 3.23
C LEU A 285 14.56 -22.63 3.10
N LYS A 286 14.42 -21.79 2.05
CA LYS A 286 15.24 -20.57 1.87
C LYS A 286 15.17 -19.60 3.05
N ASN A 287 14.06 -19.53 3.78
CA ASN A 287 13.92 -18.65 4.95
C ASN A 287 14.73 -19.16 6.13
N TYR A 288 14.79 -20.48 6.33
CA TYR A 288 15.63 -21.09 7.35
C TYR A 288 17.12 -20.89 7.04
N LEU A 289 17.53 -21.12 5.81
CA LEU A 289 18.92 -20.89 5.39
C LEU A 289 19.35 -19.43 5.59
N ARG A 290 18.48 -18.48 5.25
CA ARG A 290 18.72 -17.06 5.49
C ARG A 290 18.78 -16.72 6.98
N TRP A 291 17.91 -17.31 7.79
CA TRP A 291 17.91 -17.14 9.24
C TRP A 291 19.18 -17.70 9.87
N ILE A 292 19.57 -18.93 9.54
CA ILE A 292 20.83 -19.55 9.99
C ILE A 292 22.03 -18.66 9.62
N ARG A 293 22.05 -18.12 8.40
CA ARG A 293 23.12 -17.22 7.95
C ARG A 293 23.32 -16.00 8.87
N THR A 294 22.30 -15.55 9.57
CA THR A 294 22.42 -14.42 10.52
C THR A 294 23.26 -14.74 11.75
N TRP A 295 23.50 -16.02 12.03
CA TRP A 295 24.29 -16.51 13.18
C TRP A 295 25.74 -16.81 12.82
N LEU A 296 26.07 -16.94 11.53
CA LEU A 296 27.37 -17.32 11.07
C LEU A 296 28.34 -16.14 11.05
N PRO A 297 29.64 -16.33 11.33
CA PRO A 297 30.68 -15.34 11.05
C PRO A 297 30.65 -14.85 9.59
N ASP A 298 31.06 -13.61 9.34
CA ASP A 298 30.94 -12.99 8.01
C ASP A 298 31.59 -13.79 6.88
N ARG A 299 32.76 -14.38 7.14
CA ARG A 299 33.47 -15.23 6.17
C ARG A 299 32.65 -16.45 5.73
N LEU A 300 31.96 -17.11 6.68
CA LEU A 300 31.11 -18.26 6.40
C LEU A 300 29.74 -17.86 5.82
N ALA A 301 29.20 -16.72 6.25
CA ALA A 301 27.96 -16.21 5.71
C ALA A 301 28.05 -15.81 4.23
N GLN A 302 29.22 -15.33 3.79
CA GLN A 302 29.49 -14.98 2.38
C GLN A 302 29.62 -16.24 1.51
N SER A 303 30.24 -17.31 1.99
CA SER A 303 30.38 -18.55 1.22
C SER A 303 29.05 -19.22 0.92
N LEU A 304 28.05 -19.08 1.81
CA LEU A 304 26.69 -19.61 1.62
C LEU A 304 25.81 -18.73 0.72
N SER A 305 26.27 -17.57 0.29
CA SER A 305 25.47 -16.65 -0.53
C SER A 305 25.33 -17.06 -2.00
N GLY A 306 26.03 -18.11 -2.45
CA GLY A 306 25.93 -18.63 -3.82
C GLY A 306 26.38 -17.64 -4.91
N LYS A 307 26.93 -16.46 -4.55
CA LYS A 307 27.54 -15.52 -5.48
C LYS A 307 29.00 -15.92 -5.72
N SER A 308 29.23 -17.10 -6.23
CA SER A 308 30.47 -17.42 -6.91
C SER A 308 30.46 -16.75 -8.29
N SER A 309 31.32 -15.77 -8.46
CA SER A 309 32.13 -15.51 -9.69
C SER A 309 31.47 -15.56 -11.10
N ARG A 310 30.15 -15.55 -11.28
CA ARG A 310 29.55 -15.50 -12.63
C ARG A 310 29.35 -14.11 -13.21
N ARG A 311 29.36 -13.05 -12.39
CA ARG A 311 29.21 -11.65 -12.88
C ARG A 311 30.52 -11.01 -13.32
N ALA A 312 31.67 -11.53 -12.92
CA ALA A 312 32.99 -11.00 -13.36
C ALA A 312 33.41 -11.53 -14.74
N ARG A 313 32.69 -12.47 -15.36
CA ARG A 313 32.99 -12.98 -16.71
C ARG A 313 32.09 -12.43 -17.83
N SER A 314 30.92 -11.84 -17.51
CA SER A 314 30.07 -11.26 -18.55
C SER A 314 30.48 -9.83 -18.92
N ASP A 315 31.13 -9.10 -18.03
CA ASP A 315 31.51 -7.71 -18.30
C ASP A 315 32.86 -7.59 -19.05
N ARG A 316 33.56 -8.70 -19.26
CA ARG A 316 34.78 -8.76 -20.13
C ARG A 316 34.52 -9.19 -21.57
N ALA A 317 33.33 -9.69 -21.87
CA ALA A 317 32.99 -10.17 -23.21
C ALA A 317 32.28 -9.11 -24.09
N TYR A 318 32.15 -7.87 -23.60
CA TYR A 318 31.58 -6.75 -24.35
C TYR A 318 32.54 -5.58 -24.58
N GLN A 319 33.85 -5.81 -24.37
CA GLN A 319 34.92 -4.83 -24.64
C GLN A 319 36.05 -5.37 -25.56
N GLU A 320 35.80 -6.38 -26.36
CA GLU A 320 36.64 -6.75 -27.51
C GLU A 320 35.82 -6.78 -28.82
#